data_1ba0699e2bb4329534069a3d37a2007d
#
_entry.id   1ba0699e2bb4329534069a3d37a2007d
#
_cell.length_a   1.000
_cell.length_b   1.000
_cell.length_c   1.000
_cell.angle_alpha   90.00
_cell.angle_beta   90.00
_cell.angle_gamma   90.00
#
_symmetry.space_group_name_H-M   'P 1'
#
loop_
_entity.id
_entity.type
_entity.pdbx_description
1 polymer ?
#
loop_
_entity_poly.entity_id
_entity_poly.type
_entity_poly.pdbx_seq_one_letter_code
_entity_poly.pdbx_strand_id
1 'polypeptide(L)'
;PYIYHDYPSDEDLYWLFRVGAQLESRALSSAILLQNPLHGDLWHRKIKRRASEGLQLLEDNWERLPEFWNIVCDVLETRHQTKPVHSAEEIKLLHDRLPAHVKLFTVANERDEIITGAVLFVTRQTVHVQYMEAGEEARTRRALDWLIQKLIAHYEQRGMRYFEFGISTERGGLYLNEGLAYQKEGFGGRGVCYDSYLLDLQQATEAME
;
A
#
# COMPACT_ATOMS: atom_id res chain seq x y z
N PRO A 1 -8.36 10.27 -5.30
CA PRO A 1 -7.56 11.06 -4.33
C PRO A 1 -6.42 11.81 -5.03
N TYR A 2 -6.08 12.99 -4.54
CA TYR A 2 -5.12 13.93 -5.15
C TYR A 2 -3.71 13.32 -5.39
N ILE A 3 -3.33 12.29 -4.66
CA ILE A 3 -2.03 11.62 -4.83
C ILE A 3 -1.86 10.93 -6.19
N TYR A 4 -2.94 10.72 -6.93
CA TYR A 4 -2.93 10.17 -8.29
C TYR A 4 -3.11 11.23 -9.38
N HIS A 5 -3.44 12.47 -9.01
CA HIS A 5 -3.62 13.57 -9.94
C HIS A 5 -2.28 14.19 -10.30
N ASP A 6 -2.06 14.50 -11.57
CA ASP A 6 -0.87 15.21 -12.03
C ASP A 6 -0.79 16.59 -11.39
N TYR A 7 -1.92 17.22 -11.25
CA TYR A 7 -2.10 18.49 -10.58
C TYR A 7 -3.18 18.33 -9.50
N PRO A 8 -2.90 18.64 -8.22
CA PRO A 8 -3.91 18.57 -7.16
C PRO A 8 -5.10 19.47 -7.50
N SER A 9 -6.30 18.90 -7.52
CA SER A 9 -7.55 19.60 -7.84
C SER A 9 -8.71 18.91 -7.14
N ASP A 10 -9.66 19.69 -6.66
CA ASP A 10 -10.90 19.24 -6.00
C ASP A 10 -12.13 19.47 -6.90
N GLU A 11 -11.94 19.66 -8.21
CA GLU A 11 -13.02 19.89 -9.16
C GLU A 11 -14.00 18.72 -9.24
N ASP A 12 -13.51 17.49 -9.08
CA ASP A 12 -14.30 16.29 -8.98
C ASP A 12 -15.25 16.33 -7.76
N LEU A 13 -14.77 16.78 -6.61
CA LEU A 13 -15.59 16.94 -5.40
C LEU A 13 -16.64 18.03 -5.56
N TYR A 14 -16.31 19.14 -6.21
CA TYR A 14 -17.26 20.19 -6.53
C TYR A 14 -18.39 19.68 -7.45
N TRP A 15 -18.04 18.95 -8.50
CA TRP A 15 -19.05 18.41 -9.42
C TRP A 15 -19.90 17.32 -8.78
N LEU A 16 -19.34 16.43 -7.99
CA LEU A 16 -20.10 15.45 -7.20
C LEU A 16 -21.13 16.13 -6.30
N PHE A 17 -20.74 17.22 -5.63
CA PHE A 17 -21.67 18.04 -4.83
C PHE A 17 -22.77 18.66 -5.72
N ARG A 18 -22.39 19.25 -6.86
CA ARG A 18 -23.33 19.94 -7.77
C ARG A 18 -24.40 19.01 -8.33
N VAL A 19 -24.07 17.76 -8.64
CA VAL A 19 -25.02 16.78 -9.16
C VAL A 19 -25.74 15.99 -8.06
N GLY A 20 -25.63 16.40 -6.80
CA GLY A 20 -26.32 15.78 -5.67
C GLY A 20 -25.82 14.39 -5.30
N ALA A 21 -24.57 14.04 -5.64
CA ALA A 21 -23.97 12.78 -5.23
C ALA A 21 -23.84 12.71 -3.69
N GLN A 22 -24.19 11.55 -3.13
CA GLN A 22 -24.15 11.32 -1.69
C GLN A 22 -22.88 10.54 -1.32
N LEU A 23 -22.13 11.01 -0.33
CA LEU A 23 -20.99 10.28 0.22
C LEU A 23 -21.51 9.01 0.89
N GLU A 24 -21.17 7.85 0.33
CA GLU A 24 -21.56 6.53 0.84
C GLU A 24 -20.55 5.97 1.84
N SER A 25 -19.26 6.12 1.53
CA SER A 25 -18.20 5.65 2.40
C SER A 25 -16.93 6.50 2.24
N ARG A 26 -16.11 6.54 3.29
CA ARG A 26 -14.80 7.20 3.29
C ARG A 26 -13.77 6.32 3.94
N ALA A 27 -12.82 5.80 3.17
CA ALA A 27 -11.70 5.07 3.71
C ALA A 27 -10.51 6.01 3.95
N LEU A 28 -9.75 5.76 5.02
CA LEU A 28 -8.53 6.51 5.34
C LEU A 28 -7.31 5.67 5.00
N SER A 29 -6.55 6.11 4.03
CA SER A 29 -5.23 5.60 3.68
C SER A 29 -4.13 6.51 4.24
N SER A 30 -2.88 6.09 4.07
CA SER A 30 -1.71 6.87 4.50
C SER A 30 -0.67 6.93 3.38
N ALA A 31 -0.23 8.13 3.03
CA ALA A 31 0.80 8.37 2.02
C ALA A 31 1.95 9.23 2.55
N ILE A 32 3.16 8.95 2.08
CA ILE A 32 4.36 9.75 2.30
C ILE A 32 4.58 10.63 1.08
N LEU A 33 4.80 11.92 1.25
CA LEU A 33 5.31 12.81 0.21
C LEU A 33 6.84 12.66 0.15
N LEU A 34 7.35 11.86 -0.79
CA LEU A 34 8.77 11.48 -0.86
C LEU A 34 9.71 12.67 -1.11
N GLN A 35 9.24 13.71 -1.79
CA GLN A 35 10.05 14.91 -2.05
C GLN A 35 10.25 15.80 -0.79
N ASN A 36 9.39 15.64 0.22
CA ASN A 36 9.47 16.35 1.49
C ASN A 36 8.89 15.48 2.61
N PRO A 37 9.55 14.37 2.94
CA PRO A 37 9.00 13.39 3.86
C PRO A 37 8.93 13.92 5.30
N LEU A 38 7.83 13.59 5.97
CA LEU A 38 7.73 13.75 7.41
C LEU A 38 8.39 12.52 8.05
N HIS A 39 9.43 12.74 8.83
CA HIS A 39 10.14 11.67 9.50
C HIS A 39 9.41 11.27 10.79
N GLY A 40 8.71 10.16 10.75
CA GLY A 40 8.13 9.55 11.95
C GLY A 40 9.16 8.69 12.72
N ASP A 41 8.77 8.22 13.89
CA ASP A 41 9.64 7.45 14.80
C ASP A 41 10.20 6.17 14.17
N LEU A 42 9.48 5.54 13.25
CA LEU A 42 9.91 4.32 12.57
C LEU A 42 10.82 4.58 11.37
N TRP A 43 10.77 5.78 10.78
CA TRP A 43 11.63 6.18 9.66
C TRP A 43 13.11 6.06 10.00
N HIS A 44 13.49 6.58 11.15
CA HIS A 44 14.89 6.57 11.65
C HIS A 44 15.19 5.42 12.59
N ARG A 45 14.20 4.57 12.87
CA ARG A 45 14.41 3.44 13.76
C ARG A 45 15.49 2.55 13.18
N LYS A 46 16.69 2.64 13.76
CA LYS A 46 17.80 1.76 13.39
C LYS A 46 17.37 0.33 13.68
N ILE A 47 17.07 -0.40 12.62
CA ILE A 47 16.96 -1.84 12.71
C ILE A 47 18.31 -2.32 13.16
N LYS A 48 18.37 -3.01 14.32
CA LYS A 48 19.64 -3.48 14.86
C LYS A 48 20.36 -4.23 13.74
N ARG A 49 21.63 -3.89 13.48
CA ARG A 49 22.45 -4.52 12.42
C ARG A 49 22.29 -6.05 12.41
N ARG A 50 22.29 -6.66 13.60
CA ARG A 50 22.11 -8.11 13.79
C ARG A 50 20.73 -8.61 13.29
N ALA A 51 19.68 -7.79 13.29
CA ALA A 51 18.35 -8.20 12.85
C ALA A 51 18.21 -8.17 11.32
N SER A 52 18.98 -7.30 10.65
CA SER A 52 19.03 -7.21 9.17
C SER A 52 20.22 -7.94 8.56
N GLU A 53 21.12 -8.51 9.39
CA GLU A 53 22.25 -9.29 8.89
C GLU A 53 21.76 -10.53 8.15
N GLY A 54 22.32 -10.79 6.96
CA GLY A 54 21.92 -11.91 6.11
C GLY A 54 20.58 -11.77 5.38
N LEU A 55 19.84 -10.65 5.58
CA LEU A 55 18.64 -10.39 4.78
C LEU A 55 19.02 -9.94 3.37
N GLN A 56 18.38 -10.55 2.37
CA GLN A 56 18.52 -10.19 0.96
C GLN A 56 17.21 -9.64 0.42
N LEU A 57 17.28 -8.43 -0.18
CA LEU A 57 16.15 -7.86 -0.92
C LEU A 57 16.20 -8.36 -2.36
N LEU A 58 15.12 -8.98 -2.80
CA LEU A 58 14.94 -9.46 -4.17
C LEU A 58 13.86 -8.60 -4.84
N GLU A 59 14.22 -7.99 -5.98
CA GLU A 59 13.32 -7.19 -6.81
C GLU A 59 12.89 -7.98 -8.04
N ASP A 60 11.59 -8.00 -8.32
CA ASP A 60 10.96 -8.65 -9.49
C ASP A 60 11.34 -10.13 -9.71
N ASN A 61 11.66 -10.84 -8.63
CA ASN A 61 11.86 -12.29 -8.69
C ASN A 61 10.51 -13.03 -8.61
N TRP A 62 9.80 -13.04 -9.72
CA TRP A 62 8.43 -13.58 -9.82
C TRP A 62 8.33 -15.10 -9.68
N GLU A 63 9.43 -15.83 -9.83
CA GLU A 63 9.49 -17.25 -9.55
C GLU A 63 9.28 -17.54 -8.06
N ARG A 64 9.62 -16.58 -7.18
CA ARG A 64 9.44 -16.68 -5.74
C ARG A 64 8.07 -16.14 -5.25
N LEU A 65 7.20 -15.68 -6.17
CA LEU A 65 5.86 -15.22 -5.80
C LEU A 65 5.05 -16.25 -5.00
N PRO A 66 5.05 -17.56 -5.35
CA PRO A 66 4.28 -18.54 -4.59
C PRO A 66 4.69 -18.63 -3.12
N GLU A 67 5.98 -18.49 -2.80
CA GLU A 67 6.47 -18.49 -1.41
C GLU A 67 5.94 -17.29 -0.62
N PHE A 68 6.02 -16.10 -1.22
CA PHE A 68 5.45 -14.90 -0.60
C PHE A 68 3.92 -14.99 -0.49
N TRP A 69 3.25 -15.53 -1.51
CA TRP A 69 1.79 -15.64 -1.51
C TRP A 69 1.27 -16.58 -0.44
N ASN A 70 2.00 -17.63 -0.11
CA ASN A 70 1.69 -18.50 1.04
C ASN A 70 1.71 -17.69 2.35
N ILE A 71 2.66 -16.77 2.54
CA ILE A 71 2.70 -15.87 3.70
C ILE A 71 1.46 -14.96 3.71
N VAL A 72 1.09 -14.39 2.57
CA VAL A 72 -0.11 -13.53 2.45
C VAL A 72 -1.36 -14.30 2.84
N CYS A 73 -1.55 -15.50 2.29
CA CYS A 73 -2.70 -16.34 2.60
C CYS A 73 -2.75 -16.74 4.09
N ASP A 74 -1.65 -17.20 4.64
CA ASP A 74 -1.56 -17.61 6.04
C ASP A 74 -1.87 -16.45 7.00
N VAL A 75 -1.30 -15.27 6.76
CA VAL A 75 -1.55 -14.10 7.60
C VAL A 75 -2.99 -13.63 7.50
N LEU A 76 -3.56 -13.54 6.30
CA LEU A 76 -4.94 -13.12 6.11
C LEU A 76 -5.93 -14.11 6.73
N GLU A 77 -5.69 -15.41 6.61
CA GLU A 77 -6.55 -16.43 7.20
C GLU A 77 -6.45 -16.44 8.74
N THR A 78 -5.23 -16.49 9.29
CA THR A 78 -5.02 -16.65 10.73
C THR A 78 -5.30 -15.40 11.54
N ARG A 79 -5.03 -14.20 11.00
CA ARG A 79 -5.16 -12.94 11.73
C ARG A 79 -6.41 -12.14 11.40
N HIS A 80 -6.87 -12.24 10.16
CA HIS A 80 -7.97 -11.42 9.66
C HIS A 80 -9.21 -12.23 9.29
N GLN A 81 -9.13 -13.57 9.32
CA GLN A 81 -10.22 -14.50 8.95
C GLN A 81 -10.79 -14.17 7.56
N THR A 82 -9.91 -13.78 6.65
CA THR A 82 -10.23 -13.40 5.27
C THR A 82 -9.25 -14.04 4.28
N LYS A 83 -9.51 -13.84 2.99
CA LYS A 83 -8.63 -14.28 1.91
C LYS A 83 -8.18 -13.08 1.09
N PRO A 84 -7.03 -13.17 0.40
CA PRO A 84 -6.65 -12.13 -0.55
C PRO A 84 -7.71 -11.99 -1.65
N VAL A 85 -7.91 -10.75 -2.13
CA VAL A 85 -8.87 -10.43 -3.20
C VAL A 85 -8.44 -11.03 -4.53
N HIS A 86 -7.12 -11.15 -4.75
CA HIS A 86 -6.53 -11.76 -5.95
C HIS A 86 -5.91 -13.11 -5.61
N SER A 87 -5.75 -13.96 -6.61
CA SER A 87 -4.86 -15.13 -6.53
C SER A 87 -3.42 -14.77 -6.93
N ALA A 88 -2.47 -15.66 -6.66
CA ALA A 88 -1.09 -15.48 -7.13
C ALA A 88 -1.00 -15.40 -8.66
N GLU A 89 -1.82 -16.22 -9.34
CA GLU A 89 -1.89 -16.27 -10.80
C GLU A 89 -2.45 -14.96 -11.37
N GLU A 90 -3.45 -14.36 -10.72
CA GLU A 90 -4.00 -13.07 -11.14
C GLU A 90 -2.97 -11.94 -10.98
N ILE A 91 -2.24 -11.90 -9.86
CA ILE A 91 -1.15 -10.92 -9.66
C ILE A 91 -0.03 -11.13 -10.70
N LYS A 92 0.34 -12.39 -10.96
CA LYS A 92 1.33 -12.70 -12.00
C LYS A 92 0.85 -12.27 -13.38
N LEU A 93 -0.42 -12.52 -13.71
CA LEU A 93 -1.02 -12.08 -14.97
C LEU A 93 -1.03 -10.56 -15.10
N LEU A 94 -1.33 -9.83 -14.01
CA LEU A 94 -1.26 -8.36 -14.00
C LEU A 94 0.16 -7.87 -14.29
N HIS A 95 1.17 -8.49 -13.64
CA HIS A 95 2.56 -8.18 -13.95
C HIS A 95 2.91 -8.46 -15.41
N ASP A 96 2.56 -9.61 -15.94
CA ASP A 96 2.90 -10.00 -17.31
C ASP A 96 2.33 -9.03 -18.36
N ARG A 97 1.16 -8.46 -18.07
CA ARG A 97 0.52 -7.44 -18.89
C ARG A 97 1.05 -6.02 -18.67
N LEU A 98 1.47 -5.72 -17.43
CA LEU A 98 1.86 -4.39 -16.99
C LEU A 98 3.18 -4.42 -16.18
N PRO A 99 4.29 -4.92 -16.77
CA PRO A 99 5.52 -5.17 -16.00
C PRO A 99 6.18 -3.92 -15.44
N ALA A 100 5.90 -2.75 -16.00
CA ALA A 100 6.36 -1.47 -15.45
C ALA A 100 5.57 -1.01 -14.23
N HIS A 101 4.32 -1.50 -14.09
CA HIS A 101 3.35 -1.01 -13.11
C HIS A 101 3.08 -1.97 -11.95
N VAL A 102 3.36 -3.25 -12.10
CA VAL A 102 3.18 -4.25 -11.04
C VAL A 102 4.53 -4.81 -10.65
N LYS A 103 4.94 -4.58 -9.40
CA LYS A 103 6.27 -4.89 -8.88
C LYS A 103 6.19 -5.83 -7.69
N LEU A 104 7.13 -6.76 -7.63
CA LEU A 104 7.30 -7.69 -6.52
C LEU A 104 8.64 -7.42 -5.82
N PHE A 105 8.57 -7.22 -4.52
CA PHE A 105 9.74 -7.19 -3.65
C PHE A 105 9.60 -8.25 -2.57
N THR A 106 10.60 -9.09 -2.44
CA THR A 106 10.64 -10.10 -1.39
C THR A 106 11.94 -10.02 -0.61
N VAL A 107 11.92 -10.53 0.62
CA VAL A 107 13.10 -10.59 1.47
C VAL A 107 13.36 -12.04 1.84
N ALA A 108 14.54 -12.52 1.48
CA ALA A 108 15.05 -13.84 1.86
C ALA A 108 15.95 -13.72 3.12
N ASN A 109 15.93 -14.77 3.93
CA ASN A 109 16.85 -14.95 5.06
C ASN A 109 18.15 -15.65 4.61
N GLU A 110 19.04 -15.98 5.56
CA GLU A 110 20.33 -16.65 5.31
C GLU A 110 20.19 -18.07 4.77
N ARG A 111 18.99 -18.67 4.88
CA ARG A 111 18.66 -20.00 4.34
C ARG A 111 18.00 -19.93 2.97
N ASP A 112 17.98 -18.74 2.37
CA ASP A 112 17.27 -18.44 1.12
C ASP A 112 15.76 -18.71 1.19
N GLU A 113 15.13 -18.55 2.36
CA GLU A 113 13.69 -18.67 2.54
C GLU A 113 13.05 -17.27 2.49
N ILE A 114 11.95 -17.10 1.75
CA ILE A 114 11.19 -15.85 1.75
C ILE A 114 10.46 -15.70 3.08
N ILE A 115 10.72 -14.60 3.78
CA ILE A 115 10.13 -14.32 5.11
C ILE A 115 9.16 -13.15 5.12
N THR A 116 9.25 -12.25 4.13
CA THR A 116 8.33 -11.10 3.94
C THR A 116 8.41 -10.62 2.49
N GLY A 117 7.46 -9.80 2.09
CA GLY A 117 7.44 -9.20 0.77
C GLY A 117 6.35 -8.15 0.61
N ALA A 118 6.34 -7.55 -0.57
CA ALA A 118 5.33 -6.59 -1.00
C ALA A 118 5.06 -6.72 -2.50
N VAL A 119 3.79 -6.65 -2.88
CA VAL A 119 3.34 -6.37 -4.24
C VAL A 119 2.93 -4.89 -4.30
N LEU A 120 3.51 -4.17 -5.23
CA LEU A 120 3.30 -2.74 -5.40
C LEU A 120 2.67 -2.45 -6.76
N PHE A 121 1.72 -1.51 -6.78
CA PHE A 121 1.20 -0.92 -8.01
C PHE A 121 1.83 0.45 -8.21
N VAL A 122 2.58 0.62 -9.28
CA VAL A 122 3.33 1.83 -9.59
C VAL A 122 2.60 2.61 -10.67
N THR A 123 2.14 3.79 -10.33
CA THR A 123 1.56 4.75 -11.28
C THR A 123 2.60 5.78 -11.69
N ARG A 124 2.18 6.85 -12.39
CA ARG A 124 3.11 7.90 -12.83
C ARG A 124 3.81 8.63 -11.67
N GLN A 125 3.15 8.78 -10.53
CA GLN A 125 3.71 9.51 -9.40
C GLN A 125 3.51 8.83 -8.03
N THR A 126 2.70 7.78 -7.94
CA THR A 126 2.37 7.10 -6.68
C THR A 126 2.76 5.64 -6.76
N VAL A 127 3.41 5.17 -5.72
CA VAL A 127 3.65 3.76 -5.44
C VAL A 127 2.65 3.32 -4.40
N HIS A 128 1.72 2.46 -4.81
CA HIS A 128 0.69 1.90 -3.92
C HIS A 128 1.10 0.51 -3.43
N VAL A 129 1.01 0.29 -2.14
CA VAL A 129 1.22 -1.03 -1.54
C VAL A 129 -0.07 -1.83 -1.63
N GLN A 130 -0.13 -2.76 -2.58
CA GLN A 130 -1.30 -3.62 -2.78
C GLN A 130 -1.34 -4.78 -1.78
N TYR A 131 -0.20 -5.45 -1.59
CA TYR A 131 -0.01 -6.50 -0.59
C TYR A 131 1.33 -6.31 0.10
N MET A 132 1.37 -6.45 1.41
CA MET A 132 2.60 -6.40 2.18
C MET A 132 2.41 -7.18 3.48
N GLU A 133 3.08 -8.34 3.57
CA GLU A 133 2.89 -9.25 4.69
C GLU A 133 4.21 -9.82 5.20
N ALA A 134 4.20 -10.25 6.45
CA ALA A 134 5.37 -10.78 7.13
C ALA A 134 5.07 -12.10 7.85
N GLY A 135 5.88 -13.12 7.59
CA GLY A 135 5.91 -14.35 8.35
C GLY A 135 6.40 -14.13 9.79
N GLU A 136 6.37 -15.16 10.61
CA GLU A 136 6.73 -15.08 12.04
C GLU A 136 8.20 -14.67 12.25
N GLU A 137 9.13 -15.24 11.49
CA GLU A 137 10.55 -14.87 11.54
C GLU A 137 10.75 -13.40 11.18
N ALA A 138 10.08 -12.92 10.12
CA ALA A 138 10.19 -11.54 9.70
C ALA A 138 9.68 -10.55 10.76
N ARG A 139 8.62 -10.90 11.48
CA ARG A 139 8.11 -10.09 12.61
C ARG A 139 9.10 -10.02 13.74
N THR A 140 9.68 -11.16 14.15
CA THR A 140 10.70 -11.22 15.22
C THR A 140 11.94 -10.40 14.86
N ARG A 141 12.37 -10.45 13.61
CA ARG A 141 13.53 -9.73 13.08
C ARG A 141 13.22 -8.30 12.66
N ARG A 142 11.94 -7.91 12.62
CA ARG A 142 11.47 -6.63 12.06
C ARG A 142 11.89 -6.44 10.60
N ALA A 143 11.92 -7.53 9.85
CA ALA A 143 12.31 -7.53 8.44
C ALA A 143 11.32 -6.75 7.56
N LEU A 144 10.03 -6.66 7.97
CA LEU A 144 9.04 -5.82 7.30
C LEU A 144 9.37 -4.33 7.43
N ASP A 145 9.76 -3.86 8.62
CA ASP A 145 10.18 -2.47 8.80
C ASP A 145 11.40 -2.15 7.92
N TRP A 146 12.34 -3.09 7.85
CA TRP A 146 13.51 -2.97 6.98
C TRP A 146 13.13 -2.92 5.50
N LEU A 147 12.19 -3.77 5.05
CA LEU A 147 11.66 -3.75 3.69
C LEU A 147 11.03 -2.40 3.38
N ILE A 148 10.14 -1.89 4.26
CA ILE A 148 9.48 -0.60 4.08
C ILE A 148 10.52 0.52 3.92
N GLN A 149 11.53 0.60 4.79
CA GLN A 149 12.59 1.60 4.68
C GLN A 149 13.36 1.49 3.36
N LYS A 150 13.61 0.26 2.88
CA LYS A 150 14.27 0.02 1.59
C LYS A 150 13.39 0.48 0.42
N LEU A 151 12.09 0.17 0.46
CA LEU A 151 11.14 0.56 -0.59
C LEU A 151 10.99 2.09 -0.67
N ILE A 152 10.85 2.76 0.48
CA ILE A 152 10.77 4.22 0.54
C ILE A 152 12.02 4.85 -0.10
N ALA A 153 13.22 4.42 0.31
CA ALA A 153 14.48 4.93 -0.23
C ALA A 153 14.64 4.63 -1.73
N HIS A 154 14.21 3.44 -2.17
CA HIS A 154 14.26 3.01 -3.57
C HIS A 154 13.41 3.91 -4.47
N TYR A 155 12.19 4.24 -4.05
CA TYR A 155 11.28 5.05 -4.85
C TYR A 155 11.52 6.56 -4.70
N GLU A 156 12.04 7.02 -3.57
CA GLU A 156 12.56 8.38 -3.40
C GLU A 156 13.70 8.66 -4.40
N GLN A 157 14.68 7.75 -4.51
CA GLN A 157 15.80 7.85 -5.45
C GLN A 157 15.34 7.83 -6.92
N ARG A 158 14.20 7.22 -7.23
CA ARG A 158 13.59 7.20 -8.57
C ARG A 158 12.72 8.42 -8.86
N GLY A 159 12.63 9.36 -7.92
CA GLY A 159 11.86 10.59 -8.08
C GLY A 159 10.36 10.42 -8.02
N MET A 160 9.86 9.30 -7.46
CA MET A 160 8.43 9.14 -7.20
C MET A 160 7.95 10.17 -6.19
N ARG A 161 6.72 10.64 -6.38
CA ARG A 161 6.18 11.71 -5.54
C ARG A 161 5.57 11.18 -4.25
N TYR A 162 4.84 10.05 -4.34
CA TYR A 162 4.14 9.47 -3.20
C TYR A 162 4.47 7.99 -3.02
N PHE A 163 4.58 7.57 -1.74
CA PHE A 163 4.54 6.18 -1.33
C PHE A 163 3.32 5.99 -0.44
N GLU A 164 2.39 5.15 -0.86
CA GLU A 164 1.06 5.03 -0.28
C GLU A 164 0.86 3.59 0.24
N PHE A 165 0.46 3.49 1.52
CA PHE A 165 0.40 2.22 2.26
C PHE A 165 -0.94 1.47 2.17
N GLY A 166 -1.93 2.00 1.45
CA GLY A 166 -3.29 1.49 1.48
C GLY A 166 -4.09 1.93 2.71
N ILE A 167 -5.35 1.54 2.74
CA ILE A 167 -6.31 1.97 3.77
C ILE A 167 -6.00 1.36 5.14
N SER A 168 -6.43 2.08 6.21
CA SER A 168 -6.38 1.61 7.61
C SER A 168 -7.79 1.55 8.22
N THR A 169 -8.82 1.55 7.38
CA THR A 169 -10.22 1.54 7.81
C THR A 169 -10.93 0.28 7.32
N GLU A 170 -11.98 -0.08 8.05
CA GLU A 170 -12.85 -1.21 7.81
C GLU A 170 -14.32 -0.74 7.82
N ARG A 171 -15.26 -1.62 7.43
CA ARG A 171 -16.71 -1.37 7.50
C ARG A 171 -17.14 -0.07 6.79
N GLY A 172 -16.68 0.13 5.56
CA GLY A 172 -17.00 1.34 4.80
C GLY A 172 -16.42 2.63 5.38
N GLY A 173 -15.31 2.53 6.14
CA GLY A 173 -14.65 3.68 6.76
C GLY A 173 -15.10 3.98 8.20
N LEU A 174 -16.09 3.27 8.71
CA LEU A 174 -16.65 3.51 10.06
C LEU A 174 -15.76 2.98 11.21
N TYR A 175 -14.81 2.12 10.91
CA TYR A 175 -13.86 1.61 11.90
C TYR A 175 -12.43 1.92 11.46
N LEU A 176 -11.68 2.60 12.33
CA LEU A 176 -10.25 2.86 12.13
C LEU A 176 -9.44 1.81 12.88
N ASN A 177 -8.59 1.08 12.17
CA ASN A 177 -7.54 0.26 12.76
C ASN A 177 -6.39 1.18 13.21
N GLU A 178 -6.49 1.68 14.44
CA GLU A 178 -5.56 2.66 15.00
C GLU A 178 -4.11 2.14 15.02
N GLY A 179 -3.92 0.83 15.30
CA GLY A 179 -2.58 0.22 15.32
C GLY A 179 -1.92 0.26 13.93
N LEU A 180 -2.68 -0.04 12.89
CA LEU A 180 -2.20 0.02 11.50
C LEU A 180 -1.94 1.47 11.06
N ALA A 181 -2.85 2.39 11.39
CA ALA A 181 -2.68 3.82 11.11
C ALA A 181 -1.42 4.36 11.79
N TYR A 182 -1.24 4.09 13.09
CA TYR A 182 -0.07 4.48 13.87
C TYR A 182 1.25 3.93 13.27
N GLN A 183 1.25 2.68 12.82
CA GLN A 183 2.43 2.12 12.15
C GLN A 183 2.79 2.89 10.89
N LYS A 184 1.81 3.19 10.03
CA LYS A 184 2.02 3.95 8.78
C LYS A 184 2.48 5.39 9.06
N GLU A 185 1.89 6.04 10.06
CA GLU A 185 2.34 7.36 10.52
C GLU A 185 3.77 7.33 11.06
N GLY A 186 4.16 6.24 11.73
CA GLY A 186 5.52 6.02 12.20
C GLY A 186 6.58 6.04 11.08
N PHE A 187 6.20 5.68 9.85
CA PHE A 187 7.03 5.83 8.66
C PHE A 187 6.90 7.19 7.98
N GLY A 188 6.13 8.11 8.53
CA GLY A 188 5.92 9.45 7.96
C GLY A 188 4.66 9.57 7.10
N GLY A 189 3.82 8.54 7.05
CA GLY A 189 2.54 8.57 6.35
C GLY A 189 1.58 9.61 6.95
N ARG A 190 0.77 10.22 6.09
CA ARG A 190 -0.34 11.11 6.48
C ARG A 190 -1.60 10.72 5.74
N GLY A 191 -2.73 11.03 6.36
CA GLY A 191 -4.03 10.60 5.90
C GLY A 191 -4.37 11.10 4.49
N VAL A 192 -4.90 10.18 3.67
CA VAL A 192 -5.49 10.44 2.37
C VAL A 192 -6.83 9.74 2.32
N CYS A 193 -7.91 10.47 2.03
CA CYS A 193 -9.24 9.89 1.95
C CYS A 193 -9.50 9.26 0.59
N TYR A 194 -10.17 8.11 0.63
CA TYR A 194 -10.74 7.42 -0.52
C TYR A 194 -12.25 7.41 -0.32
N ASP A 195 -12.94 8.25 -1.08
CA ASP A 195 -14.37 8.43 -0.99
C ASP A 195 -15.09 7.62 -2.06
N SER A 196 -16.20 6.98 -1.65
CA SER A 196 -17.17 6.39 -2.57
C SER A 196 -18.44 7.22 -2.53
N TYR A 197 -18.95 7.56 -3.70
CA TYR A 197 -20.18 8.34 -3.85
C TYR A 197 -21.26 7.54 -4.57
N LEU A 198 -22.47 7.67 -4.07
CA LEU A 198 -23.66 7.19 -4.76
C LEU A 198 -24.28 8.34 -5.55
N LEU A 199 -24.50 8.13 -6.85
CA LEU A 199 -25.09 9.11 -7.75
C LEU A 199 -26.38 8.56 -8.34
N ASP A 200 -27.48 9.28 -8.16
CA ASP A 200 -28.72 9.07 -8.91
C ASP A 200 -28.60 9.76 -10.28
N LEU A 201 -28.55 8.95 -11.34
CA LEU A 201 -28.34 9.46 -12.71
C LEU A 201 -29.51 10.32 -13.22
N GLN A 202 -30.76 10.12 -12.72
CA GLN A 202 -31.90 10.95 -13.12
C GLN A 202 -31.78 12.34 -12.50
N GLN A 203 -31.49 12.41 -11.18
CA GLN A 203 -31.28 13.70 -10.48
C GLN A 203 -30.06 14.44 -11.02
N ALA A 204 -28.97 13.71 -11.36
CA ALA A 204 -27.78 14.33 -11.93
C ALA A 204 -28.06 15.01 -13.28
N THR A 205 -28.90 14.42 -14.13
CA THR A 205 -29.27 14.99 -15.42
C THR A 205 -30.06 16.30 -15.24
N GLU A 206 -31.04 16.32 -14.33
CA GLU A 206 -31.83 17.52 -14.01
C GLU A 206 -30.99 18.65 -13.42
N ALA A 207 -29.93 18.31 -12.64
CA ALA A 207 -29.05 19.31 -12.04
C ALA A 207 -28.06 19.94 -13.03
N MET A 208 -27.88 19.34 -14.21
CA MET A 208 -27.00 19.87 -15.27
C MET A 208 -27.73 20.72 -16.32
N GLU A 209 -29.07 20.69 -16.35
CA GLU A 209 -29.89 21.57 -17.14
C GLU A 209 -30.11 22.95 -16.47
#